data_627385a308464b34f75796c27037dbc6
#
_entry.id   627385a308464b34f75796c27037dbc6
#
_cell.length_a   1.000
_cell.length_b   1.000
_cell.length_c   1.000
_cell.angle_alpha   90.00
_cell.angle_beta   90.00
_cell.angle_gamma   90.00
#
_symmetry.space_group_name_H-M   'P 1'
#
loop_
_entity.id
_entity.type
_entity.pdbx_description
1 polymer ?
#
loop_
_entity_poly.entity_id
_entity_poly.type
_entity_poly.pdbx_seq_one_letter_code
_entity_poly.pdbx_strand_id
1 'polypeptide(L)'
;MKEKDTYPSFFAIGDILVSADIVTEYFACDYPVCKGACCIIGDSGAPLDESEAEEIEKIYPRFSSLMSEEGREVIDRTGFFEIDVTGEMVTPLKGNGGECAYCMYDEDDNCLCAMERSYCRRRENGELLAGVFKKPLSCELYPIRVSTFKDGTTALNLHRWDICRDAFARGKKKGIKVYQFLKTPIIRAWGEDFFKALEAAEGYF
;
A
#
# COMPACT_ATOMS: atom_id res chain seq x y z
N MET A 1 -27.82 -22.96 -19.99
CA MET A 1 -27.22 -21.74 -19.44
C MET A 1 -27.29 -21.88 -17.94
N LYS A 2 -26.13 -22.07 -17.26
CA LYS A 2 -26.10 -22.03 -15.81
C LYS A 2 -26.27 -20.55 -15.42
N GLU A 3 -27.27 -20.27 -14.56
CA GLU A 3 -27.36 -18.98 -13.89
C GLU A 3 -25.98 -18.68 -13.29
N LYS A 4 -25.40 -17.54 -13.66
CA LYS A 4 -24.25 -17.01 -12.94
C LYS A 4 -24.79 -16.66 -11.56
N ASP A 5 -24.42 -17.45 -10.55
CA ASP A 5 -24.58 -17.04 -9.16
C ASP A 5 -23.92 -15.67 -9.02
N THR A 6 -24.75 -14.63 -8.94
CA THR A 6 -24.29 -13.25 -8.70
C THR A 6 -23.99 -13.14 -7.22
N TYR A 7 -22.77 -13.43 -6.82
CA TYR A 7 -22.30 -13.12 -5.47
C TYR A 7 -22.39 -11.61 -5.22
N PRO A 8 -22.65 -11.20 -3.98
CA PRO A 8 -22.67 -9.78 -3.64
C PRO A 8 -21.27 -9.19 -3.93
N SER A 9 -21.24 -7.98 -4.48
CA SER A 9 -20.01 -7.27 -4.79
C SER A 9 -19.24 -6.85 -3.52
N PHE A 10 -19.94 -6.77 -2.37
CA PHE A 10 -19.41 -6.37 -1.07
C PHE A 10 -20.02 -7.20 0.04
N PHE A 11 -19.27 -7.36 1.13
CA PHE A 11 -19.73 -7.94 2.39
C PHE A 11 -19.17 -7.13 3.56
N ALA A 12 -19.75 -7.27 4.75
CA ALA A 12 -19.32 -6.56 5.94
C ALA A 12 -18.55 -7.47 6.91
N ILE A 13 -17.47 -6.94 7.49
CA ILE A 13 -16.78 -7.52 8.65
C ILE A 13 -16.81 -6.43 9.74
N GLY A 14 -17.65 -6.61 10.77
CA GLY A 14 -17.93 -5.54 11.71
C GLY A 14 -18.49 -4.31 10.97
N ASP A 15 -17.89 -3.15 11.20
CA ASP A 15 -18.27 -1.88 10.58
C ASP A 15 -17.52 -1.58 9.26
N ILE A 16 -16.75 -2.56 8.76
CA ILE A 16 -15.95 -2.40 7.54
C ILE A 16 -16.63 -3.11 6.36
N LEU A 17 -16.88 -2.36 5.30
CA LEU A 17 -17.39 -2.89 4.03
C LEU A 17 -16.23 -3.36 3.15
N VAL A 18 -16.25 -4.63 2.75
CA VAL A 18 -15.15 -5.26 2.00
C VAL A 18 -15.62 -5.67 0.61
N SER A 19 -14.89 -5.26 -0.42
CA SER A 19 -15.11 -5.75 -1.79
C SER A 19 -14.81 -7.26 -1.87
N ALA A 20 -15.73 -8.03 -2.46
CA ALA A 20 -15.56 -9.47 -2.68
C ALA A 20 -14.28 -9.78 -3.49
N ASP A 21 -13.84 -8.88 -4.35
CA ASP A 21 -12.60 -8.99 -5.12
C ASP A 21 -11.37 -9.23 -4.24
N ILE A 22 -11.38 -8.74 -3.00
CA ILE A 22 -10.25 -8.90 -2.06
C ILE A 22 -10.03 -10.36 -1.69
N VAL A 23 -11.09 -11.14 -1.59
CA VAL A 23 -11.03 -12.58 -1.25
C VAL A 23 -11.12 -13.49 -2.47
N THR A 24 -11.63 -13.01 -3.61
CA THR A 24 -11.82 -13.84 -4.81
C THR A 24 -10.67 -13.70 -5.82
N GLU A 25 -10.08 -12.51 -5.94
CA GLU A 25 -9.04 -12.24 -6.93
C GLU A 25 -7.65 -12.66 -6.47
N TYR A 26 -6.80 -12.94 -7.44
CA TYR A 26 -5.41 -13.35 -7.22
C TYR A 26 -4.47 -12.17 -7.40
N PHE A 27 -3.44 -12.07 -6.54
CA PHE A 27 -2.43 -11.04 -6.64
C PHE A 27 -1.09 -11.49 -6.04
N ALA A 28 0.00 -11.18 -6.73
CA ALA A 28 1.35 -11.26 -6.17
C ALA A 28 2.20 -10.20 -6.89
N CYS A 29 2.60 -9.16 -6.19
CA CYS A 29 3.38 -8.05 -6.76
C CYS A 29 4.56 -8.58 -7.58
N ASP A 30 4.68 -8.12 -8.83
CA ASP A 30 5.75 -8.49 -9.76
C ASP A 30 6.71 -7.33 -9.95
N TYR A 31 7.46 -7.05 -8.90
CA TYR A 31 8.32 -5.89 -8.79
C TYR A 31 9.35 -5.77 -9.93
N PRO A 32 10.05 -6.86 -10.33
CA PRO A 32 10.98 -6.81 -11.45
C PRO A 32 10.34 -6.41 -12.79
N VAL A 33 9.03 -6.63 -12.94
CA VAL A 33 8.29 -6.27 -14.17
C VAL A 33 7.77 -4.83 -14.09
N CYS A 34 7.11 -4.45 -12.99
CA CYS A 34 6.53 -3.11 -12.86
C CYS A 34 7.52 -2.04 -12.39
N LYS A 35 8.70 -2.44 -11.88
CA LYS A 35 9.78 -1.55 -11.39
C LYS A 35 9.32 -0.50 -10.39
N GLY A 36 8.32 -0.81 -9.59
CA GLY A 36 7.78 0.12 -8.60
C GLY A 36 6.88 1.22 -9.18
N ALA A 37 6.23 0.98 -10.30
CA ALA A 37 5.40 1.97 -11.01
C ALA A 37 4.36 2.67 -10.11
N CYS A 38 3.83 2.02 -9.07
CA CYS A 38 2.91 2.63 -8.11
C CYS A 38 3.53 3.78 -7.27
N CYS A 39 4.85 3.89 -7.24
CA CYS A 39 5.57 4.99 -6.61
C CYS A 39 6.02 6.06 -7.61
N ILE A 40 5.89 5.81 -8.93
CA ILE A 40 6.36 6.69 -10.01
C ILE A 40 5.19 7.41 -10.68
N ILE A 41 4.04 6.71 -10.79
CA ILE A 41 2.89 7.17 -11.56
C ILE A 41 1.73 7.45 -10.60
N GLY A 42 1.17 8.64 -10.65
CA GLY A 42 0.01 9.04 -9.86
C GLY A 42 -0.24 10.53 -9.94
N ASP A 43 -1.50 10.91 -9.74
CA ASP A 43 -1.92 12.32 -9.74
C ASP A 43 -1.83 12.92 -8.32
N SER A 44 -1.64 12.07 -7.31
CA SER A 44 -1.50 12.42 -5.89
C SER A 44 -0.56 11.43 -5.19
N GLY A 45 0.00 11.86 -4.06
CA GLY A 45 0.77 11.00 -3.17
C GLY A 45 -0.08 9.91 -2.51
N ALA A 46 0.56 8.99 -1.80
CA ALA A 46 -0.13 7.96 -1.04
C ALA A 46 -0.78 8.58 0.21
N PRO A 47 -2.05 8.25 0.53
CA PRO A 47 -2.71 8.72 1.75
C PRO A 47 -1.90 8.41 3.01
N LEU A 48 -1.88 9.38 3.92
CA LEU A 48 -1.24 9.31 5.23
C LEU A 48 -2.25 9.68 6.32
N ASP A 49 -2.08 9.13 7.50
CA ASP A 49 -2.66 9.73 8.71
C ASP A 49 -1.62 10.59 9.46
N GLU A 50 -2.10 11.38 10.43
CA GLU A 50 -1.26 12.31 11.19
C GLU A 50 -0.14 11.58 11.94
N SER A 51 -0.44 10.41 12.52
CA SER A 51 0.53 9.61 13.27
C SER A 51 1.61 9.03 12.35
N GLU A 52 1.28 8.70 11.11
CA GLU A 52 2.24 8.25 10.12
C GLU A 52 3.16 9.39 9.67
N ALA A 53 2.63 10.60 9.49
CA ALA A 53 3.44 11.77 9.15
C ALA A 53 4.45 12.09 10.26
N GLU A 54 4.02 12.08 11.54
CA GLU A 54 4.91 12.24 12.69
C GLU A 54 6.00 11.15 12.77
N GLU A 55 5.63 9.90 12.51
CA GLU A 55 6.60 8.80 12.55
C GLU A 55 7.59 8.89 11.38
N ILE A 56 7.17 9.34 10.20
CA ILE A 56 8.06 9.59 9.06
C ILE A 56 9.09 10.67 9.42
N GLU A 57 8.66 11.79 9.99
CA GLU A 57 9.55 12.86 10.45
C GLU A 57 10.61 12.32 11.43
N LYS A 58 10.17 11.59 12.44
CA LYS A 58 11.03 11.01 13.47
C LYS A 58 12.08 10.03 12.92
N ILE A 59 11.70 9.23 11.91
CA ILE A 59 12.63 8.25 11.32
C ILE A 59 13.40 8.80 10.11
N TYR A 60 13.09 10.01 9.62
CA TYR A 60 13.70 10.62 8.44
C TYR A 60 15.24 10.53 8.42
N PRO A 61 15.98 10.82 9.51
CA PRO A 61 17.42 10.69 9.53
C PRO A 61 17.94 9.28 9.20
N ARG A 62 17.11 8.25 9.35
CA ARG A 62 17.52 6.86 9.11
C ARG A 62 17.46 6.46 7.64
N PHE A 63 16.69 7.16 6.82
CA PHE A 63 16.48 6.80 5.43
C PHE A 63 16.75 7.92 4.42
N SER A 64 16.86 9.18 4.87
CA SER A 64 17.05 10.34 3.97
C SER A 64 18.25 10.19 3.06
N SER A 65 19.36 9.59 3.53
CA SER A 65 20.55 9.34 2.72
C SER A 65 20.34 8.33 1.58
N LEU A 66 19.25 7.56 1.60
CA LEU A 66 18.88 6.63 0.54
C LEU A 66 18.02 7.30 -0.55
N MET A 67 17.38 8.42 -0.23
CA MET A 67 16.53 9.17 -1.17
C MET A 67 17.39 9.85 -2.25
N SER A 68 16.76 10.15 -3.39
CA SER A 68 17.36 11.05 -4.38
C SER A 68 17.54 12.45 -3.80
N GLU A 69 18.46 13.23 -4.37
CA GLU A 69 18.67 14.64 -3.98
C GLU A 69 17.39 15.45 -4.17
N GLU A 70 16.73 15.33 -5.32
CA GLU A 70 15.45 15.97 -5.60
C GLU A 70 14.36 15.62 -4.57
N GLY A 71 14.27 14.35 -4.16
CA GLY A 71 13.33 13.92 -3.12
C GLY A 71 13.59 14.61 -1.78
N ARG A 72 14.85 14.77 -1.38
CA ARG A 72 15.23 15.51 -0.16
C ARG A 72 14.89 17.00 -0.26
N GLU A 73 15.17 17.63 -1.41
CA GLU A 73 14.82 19.04 -1.65
C GLU A 73 13.32 19.29 -1.57
N VAL A 74 12.50 18.32 -2.03
CA VAL A 74 11.04 18.37 -1.85
C VAL A 74 10.69 18.37 -0.37
N ILE A 75 11.23 17.44 0.42
CA ILE A 75 10.94 17.37 1.86
C ILE A 75 11.40 18.64 2.58
N ASP A 76 12.56 19.17 2.25
CA ASP A 76 13.08 20.42 2.84
C ASP A 76 12.18 21.63 2.54
N ARG A 77 11.48 21.62 1.40
CA ARG A 77 10.58 22.70 0.97
C ARG A 77 9.16 22.56 1.48
N THR A 78 8.60 21.33 1.44
CA THR A 78 7.17 21.09 1.69
C THR A 78 6.89 20.44 3.04
N GLY A 79 7.90 19.87 3.68
CA GLY A 79 7.74 19.02 4.86
C GLY A 79 7.48 17.56 4.49
N PHE A 80 6.99 16.79 5.46
CA PHE A 80 6.88 15.32 5.36
C PHE A 80 5.57 14.86 4.73
N PHE A 81 4.65 15.75 4.44
CA PHE A 81 3.37 15.48 3.77
C PHE A 81 2.92 16.70 2.96
N GLU A 82 1.97 16.48 2.08
CA GLU A 82 1.23 17.51 1.36
C GLU A 82 -0.27 17.31 1.58
N ILE A 83 -1.07 18.36 1.36
CA ILE A 83 -2.53 18.26 1.30
C ILE A 83 -2.92 18.28 -0.17
N ASP A 84 -3.58 17.23 -0.63
CA ASP A 84 -3.98 17.10 -2.02
C ASP A 84 -5.23 17.95 -2.35
N VAL A 85 -5.65 17.90 -3.61
CA VAL A 85 -6.81 18.68 -4.09
C VAL A 85 -8.15 18.26 -3.46
N THR A 86 -8.20 17.09 -2.82
CA THR A 86 -9.37 16.59 -2.09
C THR A 86 -9.35 16.97 -0.61
N GLY A 87 -8.23 17.54 -0.14
CA GLY A 87 -8.01 17.88 1.25
C GLY A 87 -7.44 16.74 2.09
N GLU A 88 -6.99 15.66 1.47
CA GLU A 88 -6.36 14.53 2.13
C GLU A 88 -4.86 14.76 2.34
N MET A 89 -4.34 14.31 3.48
CA MET A 89 -2.91 14.26 3.75
C MET A 89 -2.28 13.12 2.95
N VAL A 90 -1.23 13.44 2.17
CA VAL A 90 -0.57 12.48 1.28
C VAL A 90 0.95 12.62 1.32
N THR A 91 1.66 11.61 0.85
CA THR A 91 3.11 11.69 0.67
C THR A 91 3.47 12.75 -0.39
N PRO A 92 4.54 13.57 -0.20
CA PRO A 92 4.95 14.57 -1.17
C PRO A 92 5.40 13.94 -2.50
N LEU A 93 5.14 14.65 -3.60
CA LEU A 93 5.56 14.25 -4.94
C LEU A 93 6.67 15.16 -5.49
N LYS A 94 7.52 14.61 -6.35
CA LYS A 94 8.51 15.36 -7.13
C LYS A 94 7.82 16.02 -8.33
N GLY A 95 7.45 17.28 -8.17
CA GLY A 95 6.73 18.02 -9.21
C GLY A 95 5.24 17.64 -9.34
N ASN A 96 4.55 18.21 -10.32
CA ASN A 96 3.11 17.96 -10.56
C ASN A 96 2.89 16.58 -11.19
N GLY A 97 2.35 15.63 -10.41
CA GLY A 97 2.08 14.27 -10.85
C GLY A 97 3.34 13.43 -11.04
N GLY A 98 4.42 13.78 -10.35
CA GLY A 98 5.69 13.06 -10.37
C GLY A 98 5.73 11.86 -9.44
N GLU A 99 6.91 11.30 -9.34
CA GLU A 99 7.15 10.19 -8.41
C GLU A 99 7.14 10.66 -6.94
N CYS A 100 6.89 9.74 -6.05
CA CYS A 100 6.93 9.97 -4.59
C CYS A 100 8.32 10.50 -4.16
N ALA A 101 8.36 11.54 -3.33
CA ALA A 101 9.61 12.12 -2.83
C ALA A 101 10.46 11.10 -2.04
N TYR A 102 9.84 10.11 -1.43
CA TYR A 102 10.49 9.05 -0.67
C TYR A 102 11.08 7.90 -1.52
N CYS A 103 11.11 8.06 -2.84
CA CYS A 103 11.68 7.07 -3.74
C CYS A 103 13.21 7.10 -3.76
N MET A 104 13.75 5.93 -4.00
CA MET A 104 15.14 5.68 -4.40
C MET A 104 15.16 4.69 -5.57
N TYR A 105 16.28 4.61 -6.27
CA TYR A 105 16.49 3.61 -7.32
C TYR A 105 17.61 2.65 -6.93
N ASP A 106 17.46 1.37 -7.26
CA ASP A 106 18.52 0.39 -7.14
C ASP A 106 19.33 0.28 -8.45
N GLU A 107 20.32 -0.65 -8.48
CA GLU A 107 21.22 -0.84 -9.63
C GLU A 107 20.49 -1.38 -10.89
N ASP A 108 19.31 -1.98 -10.72
CA ASP A 108 18.45 -2.49 -11.80
C ASP A 108 17.38 -1.48 -12.23
N ASP A 109 17.47 -0.23 -11.76
CA ASP A 109 16.54 0.86 -12.05
C ASP A 109 15.10 0.57 -11.54
N ASN A 110 15.00 -0.13 -10.42
CA ASN A 110 13.72 -0.30 -9.72
C ASN A 110 13.51 0.86 -8.75
N CYS A 111 12.33 1.47 -8.80
CA CYS A 111 11.91 2.48 -7.83
C CYS A 111 11.50 1.81 -6.52
N LEU A 112 12.22 2.07 -5.45
CA LEU A 112 12.03 1.53 -4.12
C LEU A 112 11.62 2.61 -3.14
N CYS A 113 10.87 2.27 -2.10
CA CYS A 113 10.63 3.16 -0.97
C CYS A 113 11.89 3.20 -0.07
N ALA A 114 12.47 4.38 0.15
CA ALA A 114 13.66 4.54 1.00
C ALA A 114 13.39 4.13 2.46
N MET A 115 12.18 4.39 2.98
CA MET A 115 11.75 3.95 4.31
C MET A 115 11.77 2.43 4.41
N GLU A 116 11.11 1.74 3.47
CA GLU A 116 11.07 0.27 3.44
C GLU A 116 12.46 -0.33 3.25
N ARG A 117 13.29 0.26 2.39
CA ARG A 117 14.67 -0.21 2.19
C ARG A 117 15.51 -0.07 3.45
N SER A 118 15.39 1.04 4.17
CA SER A 118 16.03 1.23 5.47
C SER A 118 15.55 0.19 6.49
N TYR A 119 14.25 -0.07 6.57
CA TYR A 119 13.67 -1.11 7.41
C TYR A 119 14.23 -2.51 7.07
N CYS A 120 14.25 -2.87 5.78
CA CYS A 120 14.76 -4.17 5.34
C CYS A 120 16.23 -4.36 5.68
N ARG A 121 17.09 -3.34 5.48
CA ARG A 121 18.53 -3.40 5.85
C ARG A 121 18.72 -3.63 7.35
N ARG A 122 17.95 -2.96 8.21
CA ARG A 122 18.00 -3.16 9.65
C ARG A 122 17.62 -4.59 10.04
N ARG A 123 16.58 -5.15 9.41
CA ARG A 123 16.17 -6.54 9.63
C ARG A 123 17.23 -7.53 9.14
N GLU A 124 17.87 -7.28 8.01
CA GLU A 124 18.99 -8.07 7.47
C GLU A 124 20.19 -8.08 8.45
N ASN A 125 20.38 -6.96 9.17
CA ASN A 125 21.41 -6.84 10.22
C ASN A 125 21.01 -7.46 11.57
N GLY A 126 19.88 -8.16 11.65
CA GLY A 126 19.44 -8.87 12.85
C GLY A 126 18.69 -8.01 13.88
N GLU A 127 18.28 -6.79 13.54
CA GLU A 127 17.50 -5.96 14.46
C GLU A 127 16.07 -6.50 14.63
N LEU A 128 15.58 -6.47 15.87
CA LEU A 128 14.20 -6.79 16.18
C LEU A 128 13.32 -5.57 15.84
N LEU A 129 12.49 -5.69 14.80
CA LEU A 129 11.70 -4.59 14.25
C LEU A 129 10.17 -4.75 14.46
N ALA A 130 9.78 -5.53 15.47
CA ALA A 130 8.36 -5.64 15.82
C ALA A 130 7.80 -4.26 16.21
N GLY A 131 6.68 -3.84 15.56
CA GLY A 131 6.06 -2.54 15.79
C GLY A 131 6.81 -1.34 15.22
N VAL A 132 7.93 -1.53 14.53
CA VAL A 132 8.67 -0.43 13.89
C VAL A 132 7.98 -0.06 12.57
N PHE A 133 7.79 1.24 12.36
CA PHE A 133 7.24 1.78 11.12
C PHE A 133 8.12 1.38 9.92
N LYS A 134 7.48 0.84 8.90
CA LYS A 134 8.14 0.36 7.68
C LYS A 134 7.94 1.32 6.51
N LYS A 135 6.69 1.67 6.25
CA LYS A 135 6.21 2.65 5.27
C LYS A 135 4.73 2.93 5.53
N PRO A 136 4.11 3.91 4.88
CA PRO A 136 2.68 4.19 5.04
C PRO A 136 1.82 2.96 4.81
N LEU A 137 0.77 2.81 5.63
CA LEU A 137 -0.14 1.68 5.55
C LEU A 137 -0.84 1.60 4.20
N SER A 138 -1.22 2.75 3.63
CA SER A 138 -1.80 2.84 2.29
C SER A 138 -0.89 2.22 1.21
N CYS A 139 0.44 2.42 1.33
CA CYS A 139 1.44 1.81 0.45
C CYS A 139 1.63 0.32 0.72
N GLU A 140 1.52 -0.12 1.98
CA GLU A 140 1.63 -1.55 2.33
C GLU A 140 0.40 -2.35 1.88
N LEU A 141 -0.78 -1.75 1.97
CA LEU A 141 -2.06 -2.37 1.59
C LEU A 141 -2.29 -2.40 0.09
N TYR A 142 -1.56 -1.58 -0.70
CA TYR A 142 -1.79 -1.53 -2.15
C TYR A 142 -1.63 -2.93 -2.80
N PRO A 143 -2.60 -3.40 -3.60
CA PRO A 143 -3.66 -2.68 -4.30
C PRO A 143 -5.00 -2.53 -3.55
N ILE A 144 -5.11 -2.85 -2.27
CA ILE A 144 -6.31 -2.50 -1.49
C ILE A 144 -6.27 -1.00 -1.21
N ARG A 145 -7.35 -0.29 -1.57
CA ARG A 145 -7.59 1.10 -1.20
C ARG A 145 -8.63 1.17 -0.09
N VAL A 146 -8.30 1.96 0.91
CA VAL A 146 -9.20 2.27 2.03
C VAL A 146 -9.90 3.58 1.73
N SER A 147 -11.20 3.64 1.92
CA SER A 147 -12.00 4.86 1.82
C SER A 147 -12.86 4.99 3.06
N THR A 148 -12.90 6.17 3.66
CA THR A 148 -13.79 6.47 4.77
C THR A 148 -14.87 7.42 4.29
N PHE A 149 -16.13 7.03 4.43
CA PHE A 149 -17.27 7.85 4.05
C PHE A 149 -17.61 8.87 5.13
N LYS A 150 -18.43 9.86 4.79
CA LYS A 150 -18.82 10.95 5.71
C LYS A 150 -19.58 10.48 6.95
N ASP A 151 -20.22 9.32 6.89
CA ASP A 151 -20.91 8.68 8.01
C ASP A 151 -19.99 7.84 8.92
N GLY A 152 -18.69 7.81 8.61
CA GLY A 152 -17.67 7.04 9.32
C GLY A 152 -17.49 5.61 8.83
N THR A 153 -18.29 5.15 7.88
CA THR A 153 -18.15 3.80 7.31
C THR A 153 -16.82 3.69 6.57
N THR A 154 -16.06 2.65 6.86
CA THR A 154 -14.82 2.32 6.13
C THR A 154 -15.10 1.27 5.06
N ALA A 155 -14.57 1.48 3.85
CA ALA A 155 -14.66 0.53 2.77
C ALA A 155 -13.28 0.14 2.23
N LEU A 156 -13.10 -1.14 1.96
CA LEU A 156 -11.92 -1.72 1.34
C LEU A 156 -12.24 -2.13 -0.09
N ASN A 157 -11.53 -1.54 -1.04
CA ASN A 157 -11.71 -1.81 -2.48
C ASN A 157 -10.43 -2.32 -3.12
N LEU A 158 -10.55 -3.24 -4.07
CA LEU A 158 -9.44 -3.65 -4.90
C LEU A 158 -9.24 -2.67 -6.05
N HIS A 159 -8.10 -2.00 -6.08
CA HIS A 159 -7.73 -1.12 -7.19
C HIS A 159 -7.13 -1.93 -8.34
N ARG A 160 -7.82 -1.93 -9.48
CA ARG A 160 -7.38 -2.61 -10.70
C ARG A 160 -6.69 -1.60 -11.63
N TRP A 161 -5.43 -1.32 -11.36
CA TRP A 161 -4.63 -0.42 -12.17
C TRP A 161 -3.79 -1.19 -13.18
N ASP A 162 -3.71 -0.73 -14.43
CA ASP A 162 -3.01 -1.43 -15.52
C ASP A 162 -1.53 -1.68 -15.22
N ILE A 163 -0.88 -0.83 -14.43
CA ILE A 163 0.51 -1.03 -13.98
C ILE A 163 0.71 -2.30 -13.16
N CYS A 164 -0.37 -2.86 -12.58
CA CYS A 164 -0.37 -4.08 -11.79
C CYS A 164 -0.89 -5.31 -12.54
N ARG A 165 -1.18 -5.22 -13.85
CA ARG A 165 -1.76 -6.32 -14.64
C ARG A 165 -0.98 -7.62 -14.49
N ASP A 166 0.36 -7.56 -14.55
CA ASP A 166 1.21 -8.74 -14.45
C ASP A 166 1.22 -9.33 -13.02
N ALA A 167 1.00 -8.52 -12.00
CA ALA A 167 0.87 -8.98 -10.63
C ALA A 167 -0.40 -9.83 -10.41
N PHE A 168 -1.51 -9.50 -11.07
CA PHE A 168 -2.72 -10.34 -11.06
C PHE A 168 -2.48 -11.68 -11.76
N ALA A 169 -1.84 -11.66 -12.94
CA ALA A 169 -1.48 -12.88 -13.67
C ALA A 169 -0.52 -13.77 -12.85
N ARG A 170 0.50 -13.17 -12.21
CA ARG A 170 1.43 -13.86 -11.33
C ARG A 170 0.74 -14.48 -10.11
N GLY A 171 -0.16 -13.73 -9.46
CA GLY A 171 -0.95 -14.20 -8.33
C GLY A 171 -1.78 -15.43 -8.70
N LYS A 172 -2.45 -15.38 -9.86
CA LYS A 172 -3.24 -16.51 -10.39
C LYS A 172 -2.35 -17.74 -10.64
N LYS A 173 -1.16 -17.55 -11.23
CA LYS A 173 -0.20 -18.64 -11.45
C LYS A 173 0.29 -19.27 -10.14
N LYS A 174 0.43 -18.48 -9.09
CA LYS A 174 0.89 -18.92 -7.76
C LYS A 174 -0.24 -19.40 -6.85
N GLY A 175 -1.51 -19.21 -7.22
CA GLY A 175 -2.66 -19.53 -6.39
C GLY A 175 -2.78 -18.63 -5.14
N ILE A 176 -2.23 -17.41 -5.15
CA ILE A 176 -2.21 -16.50 -4.01
C ILE A 176 -3.30 -15.43 -4.20
N LYS A 177 -4.25 -15.36 -3.28
CA LYS A 177 -5.31 -14.33 -3.27
C LYS A 177 -4.79 -12.98 -2.78
N VAL A 178 -5.49 -11.89 -3.12
CA VAL A 178 -5.14 -10.52 -2.70
C VAL A 178 -4.95 -10.45 -1.19
N TYR A 179 -5.93 -10.88 -0.40
CA TYR A 179 -5.86 -10.83 1.06
C TYR A 179 -4.72 -11.68 1.64
N GLN A 180 -4.41 -12.82 1.03
CA GLN A 180 -3.30 -13.69 1.44
C GLN A 180 -1.94 -13.04 1.18
N PHE A 181 -1.79 -12.39 0.03
CA PHE A 181 -0.57 -11.63 -0.29
C PHE A 181 -0.35 -10.47 0.67
N LEU A 182 -1.44 -9.82 1.09
CA LEU A 182 -1.43 -8.66 1.97
C LEU A 182 -1.69 -9.00 3.45
N LYS A 183 -1.49 -10.27 3.85
CA LYS A 183 -1.74 -10.72 5.23
C LYS A 183 -1.12 -9.80 6.28
N THR A 184 0.17 -9.50 6.16
CA THR A 184 0.89 -8.69 7.15
C THR A 184 0.32 -7.30 7.33
N PRO A 185 0.13 -6.47 6.28
CA PRO A 185 -0.47 -5.16 6.45
C PRO A 185 -1.94 -5.19 6.87
N ILE A 186 -2.71 -6.18 6.47
CA ILE A 186 -4.10 -6.35 6.92
C ILE A 186 -4.15 -6.61 8.44
N ILE A 187 -3.30 -7.50 8.94
CA ILE A 187 -3.20 -7.77 10.39
C ILE A 187 -2.69 -6.52 11.14
N ARG A 188 -1.74 -5.79 10.58
CA ARG A 188 -1.27 -4.52 11.15
C ARG A 188 -2.41 -3.52 11.30
N ALA A 189 -3.30 -3.42 10.31
CA ALA A 189 -4.37 -2.45 10.28
C ALA A 189 -5.56 -2.82 11.16
N TRP A 190 -6.00 -4.09 11.11
CA TRP A 190 -7.28 -4.51 11.69
C TRP A 190 -7.17 -5.74 12.61
N GLY A 191 -5.99 -6.29 12.79
CA GLY A 191 -5.74 -7.42 13.68
C GLY A 191 -6.00 -8.79 13.05
N GLU A 192 -5.60 -9.83 13.81
CA GLU A 192 -5.70 -11.24 13.40
C GLU A 192 -7.14 -11.70 13.17
N ASP A 193 -8.11 -11.22 13.97
CA ASP A 193 -9.50 -11.66 13.88
C ASP A 193 -10.18 -11.15 12.62
N PHE A 194 -9.83 -9.93 12.17
CA PHE A 194 -10.27 -9.43 10.87
C PHE A 194 -9.72 -10.27 9.72
N PHE A 195 -8.44 -10.66 9.79
CA PHE A 195 -7.84 -11.51 8.77
C PHE A 195 -8.51 -12.89 8.72
N LYS A 196 -8.80 -13.52 9.86
CA LYS A 196 -9.55 -14.80 9.91
C LYS A 196 -10.97 -14.66 9.35
N ALA A 197 -11.62 -13.51 9.54
CA ALA A 197 -12.93 -13.26 8.95
C ALA A 197 -12.86 -13.19 7.42
N LEU A 198 -11.78 -12.62 6.84
CA LEU A 198 -11.52 -12.66 5.39
C LEU A 198 -11.31 -14.11 4.89
N GLU A 199 -10.54 -14.92 5.63
CA GLU A 199 -10.35 -16.34 5.31
C GLU A 199 -11.67 -17.11 5.31
N ALA A 200 -12.53 -16.87 6.30
CA ALA A 200 -13.85 -17.48 6.38
C ALA A 200 -14.76 -17.01 5.23
N ALA A 201 -14.70 -15.73 4.86
CA ALA A 201 -15.50 -15.16 3.78
C ALA A 201 -15.15 -15.75 2.41
N GLU A 202 -13.90 -16.11 2.14
CA GLU A 202 -13.49 -16.76 0.87
C GLU A 202 -14.34 -18.00 0.54
N GLY A 203 -14.73 -18.77 1.57
CA GLY A 203 -15.52 -20.00 1.41
C GLY A 203 -16.96 -19.78 0.93
N TYR A 204 -17.44 -18.54 0.89
CA TYR A 204 -18.81 -18.21 0.44
C TYR A 204 -18.85 -17.73 -1.02
N PHE A 205 -17.71 -17.50 -1.67
CA PHE A 205 -17.54 -17.04 -3.04
C PHE A 205 -16.86 -18.11 -3.92
#